data_d3288d847445f88d8733bfd739fd663a
#
_entry.id   d3288d847445f88d8733bfd739fd663a
#
_cell.length_a   1.000
_cell.length_b   1.000
_cell.length_c   1.000
_cell.angle_alpha   90.00
_cell.angle_beta   90.00
_cell.angle_gamma   90.00
#
_symmetry.space_group_name_H-M   'P 1'
#
loop_
_entity.id
_entity.type
_entity.pdbx_description
1 polymer ?
#
loop_
_entity_poly.entity_id
_entity_poly.type
_entity_poly.pdbx_seq_one_letter_code
_entity_poly.pdbx_strand_id
1 'polypeptide(L)'
;MCIRDRYLSPLSELEDELKPLFSNEYMLTFFKYFCDEIESQMWWWRKAKNARYDAEDFLRVFFYSEMTGRSIESASQRLNKYFLNKKKGKQKQYADGRKKREVPHQTEVNKLLRRIGLEKARAILRACLDHQLLEALRLQLISRKVNVLIDFTEHSYYGKRRDKMIKGTNRGKGTSRMRHYLGFSILSRGIHLFAGLEQVAKGQSKIPVVLKFLEHLIHLGFELNFVMIDREFYQAELLKEIKNLKGEVLIPSKPYKKINALIEEYLKGTGKRIRRYTISSAPGGKNQHFQNLYLLIKAKKGHSLLDVKQDYKKGKLTLKEARKLLYAVMTTQQPRGDTSSWASRTSQFYKKRWNIETGFSDLNRMGRRWKSRYDNTRYLDMLVRMLLYNSWKINEAYLKKCRKK
;
A
#
# COMPACT_ATOMS: atom_id res chain seq x y z
N MET A 1 37.03 0.25 -10.38
CA MET A 1 36.56 1.04 -9.21
C MET A 1 35.17 0.56 -8.88
N CYS A 2 35.01 -0.14 -7.77
CA CYS A 2 33.77 -0.83 -7.44
C CYS A 2 32.66 0.17 -7.18
N ILE A 3 31.44 -0.10 -7.71
CA ILE A 3 30.23 0.70 -7.46
C ILE A 3 29.99 0.91 -5.96
N ARG A 4 30.47 -0.05 -5.15
CA ARG A 4 30.45 -0.04 -3.69
C ARG A 4 31.06 1.22 -3.06
N ASP A 5 32.19 1.70 -3.58
CA ASP A 5 32.98 2.77 -2.95
C ASP A 5 32.41 4.18 -3.15
N ARG A 6 31.55 4.34 -4.18
CA ARG A 6 30.99 5.66 -4.51
C ARG A 6 29.75 6.02 -3.69
N TYR A 7 29.02 5.02 -3.20
CA TYR A 7 27.70 5.19 -2.54
C TYR A 7 27.70 4.81 -1.05
N LEU A 8 28.59 3.92 -0.62
CA LEU A 8 28.63 3.47 0.78
C LEU A 8 29.32 4.48 1.71
N SER A 9 30.36 5.15 1.24
CA SER A 9 31.16 6.04 2.10
C SER A 9 30.38 7.25 2.68
N PRO A 10 29.45 7.89 1.94
CA PRO A 10 28.65 8.97 2.49
C PRO A 10 27.51 8.53 3.43
N LEU A 11 27.04 7.30 3.26
CA LEU A 11 25.85 6.80 3.97
C LEU A 11 26.22 5.97 5.21
N SER A 12 27.39 5.32 5.21
CA SER A 12 27.89 4.55 6.37
C SER A 12 28.24 5.41 7.59
N GLU A 13 28.41 6.69 7.37
CA GLU A 13 28.74 7.65 8.42
C GLU A 13 27.55 8.53 8.83
N LEU A 14 26.36 8.33 8.21
CA LEU A 14 25.15 8.96 8.70
C LEU A 14 24.83 8.47 10.12
N GLU A 15 24.34 9.42 10.94
CA GLU A 15 24.01 9.24 12.36
C GLU A 15 23.47 7.83 12.70
N ASP A 16 23.78 7.29 13.84
CA ASP A 16 23.47 5.92 14.29
C ASP A 16 22.02 5.48 14.06
N GLU A 17 21.09 6.44 14.01
CA GLU A 17 19.69 6.22 13.65
C GLU A 17 19.47 5.69 12.23
N LEU A 18 20.40 5.95 11.31
CA LEU A 18 20.29 5.58 9.89
C LEU A 18 21.21 4.41 9.52
N LYS A 19 22.21 4.11 10.31
CA LYS A 19 23.12 2.98 10.08
C LYS A 19 22.38 1.66 9.84
N PRO A 20 21.32 1.28 10.60
CA PRO A 20 20.60 0.05 10.35
C PRO A 20 19.86 0.02 9.01
N LEU A 21 19.45 1.18 8.50
CA LEU A 21 18.70 1.31 7.25
C LEU A 21 19.61 1.31 6.02
N PHE A 22 20.83 1.89 6.16
CA PHE A 22 21.79 2.05 5.06
C PHE A 22 22.99 1.11 5.12
N SER A 23 23.20 0.39 6.20
CA SER A 23 24.26 -0.62 6.30
C SER A 23 24.05 -1.78 5.32
N ASN A 24 22.96 -1.75 4.56
CA ASN A 24 22.52 -2.80 3.69
C ASN A 24 22.77 -2.46 2.23
N GLU A 25 23.60 -3.25 1.57
CA GLU A 25 23.92 -3.16 0.14
C GLU A 25 22.67 -3.12 -0.74
N TYR A 26 21.61 -3.83 -0.34
CA TYR A 26 20.33 -3.84 -1.03
C TYR A 26 19.65 -2.47 -1.02
N MET A 27 19.61 -1.79 0.13
CA MET A 27 18.99 -0.46 0.24
C MET A 27 19.73 0.57 -0.62
N LEU A 28 21.04 0.47 -0.72
CA LEU A 28 21.87 1.36 -1.53
C LEU A 28 21.70 1.10 -3.03
N THR A 29 21.68 -0.17 -3.42
CA THR A 29 21.41 -0.56 -4.81
C THR A 29 20.02 -0.08 -5.22
N PHE A 30 19.05 -0.21 -4.32
CA PHE A 30 17.69 0.24 -4.55
C PHE A 30 17.58 1.77 -4.63
N PHE A 31 18.26 2.50 -3.75
CA PHE A 31 18.34 3.96 -3.82
C PHE A 31 18.93 4.43 -5.15
N LYS A 32 20.00 3.78 -5.62
CA LYS A 32 20.57 4.06 -6.94
C LYS A 32 19.57 3.84 -8.06
N TYR A 33 18.94 2.66 -8.08
CA TYR A 33 17.91 2.36 -9.07
C TYR A 33 16.79 3.40 -9.07
N PHE A 34 16.33 3.81 -7.90
CA PHE A 34 15.31 4.83 -7.76
C PHE A 34 15.77 6.20 -8.31
N CYS A 35 17.02 6.58 -8.06
CA CYS A 35 17.60 7.81 -8.62
C CYS A 35 17.69 7.72 -10.15
N ASP A 36 18.20 6.60 -10.67
CA ASP A 36 18.34 6.36 -12.11
C ASP A 36 16.97 6.36 -12.82
N GLU A 37 15.94 5.75 -12.20
CA GLU A 37 14.57 5.74 -12.73
C GLU A 37 13.95 7.14 -12.75
N ILE A 38 14.10 7.91 -11.67
CA ILE A 38 13.63 9.29 -11.65
C ILE A 38 14.41 10.15 -12.66
N GLU A 39 15.72 9.95 -12.80
CA GLU A 39 16.51 10.67 -13.82
C GLU A 39 16.05 10.35 -15.23
N SER A 40 15.76 9.08 -15.53
CA SER A 40 15.25 8.65 -16.83
C SER A 40 13.90 9.30 -17.16
N GLN A 41 13.01 9.39 -16.18
CA GLN A 41 11.70 10.05 -16.29
C GLN A 41 11.81 11.59 -16.32
N MET A 42 12.93 12.11 -15.83
CA MET A 42 13.23 13.54 -15.76
C MET A 42 14.22 13.99 -16.87
N TRP A 43 14.13 13.37 -18.05
CA TRP A 43 14.99 13.73 -19.20
C TRP A 43 15.02 15.24 -19.50
N TRP A 44 13.94 15.96 -19.19
CA TRP A 44 13.82 17.41 -19.26
C TRP A 44 14.57 18.16 -18.16
N TRP A 45 15.00 17.45 -17.10
CA TRP A 45 15.86 17.96 -16.04
C TRP A 45 17.34 17.95 -16.46
N ARG A 46 17.61 17.83 -17.75
CA ARG A 46 18.98 17.95 -18.21
C ARG A 46 19.59 19.19 -17.60
N LYS A 47 20.66 18.96 -16.84
CA LYS A 47 21.44 19.93 -16.12
C LYS A 47 21.73 21.11 -17.04
N ALA A 48 21.14 22.27 -16.78
CA ALA A 48 21.61 23.49 -17.41
C ALA A 48 23.12 23.55 -17.15
N LYS A 49 23.93 24.02 -18.12
CA LYS A 49 25.40 24.07 -17.97
C LYS A 49 25.85 24.66 -16.63
N ASN A 50 25.02 25.51 -16.01
CA ASN A 50 25.28 26.17 -14.73
C ASN A 50 24.50 25.55 -13.55
N ALA A 51 23.81 24.42 -13.72
CA ALA A 51 23.10 23.78 -12.61
C ALA A 51 24.12 23.17 -11.64
N ARG A 52 23.97 23.55 -10.38
CA ARG A 52 24.87 23.13 -9.29
C ARG A 52 24.56 21.74 -8.77
N TYR A 53 23.25 21.41 -8.71
CA TYR A 53 22.75 20.18 -8.14
C TYR A 53 22.19 19.29 -9.24
N ASP A 54 22.42 18.00 -9.14
CA ASP A 54 21.81 16.98 -9.98
C ASP A 54 20.56 16.40 -9.32
N ALA A 55 19.87 15.49 -10.00
CA ALA A 55 18.66 14.87 -9.48
C ALA A 55 18.92 14.07 -8.20
N GLU A 56 20.08 13.41 -8.10
CA GLU A 56 20.48 12.64 -6.92
C GLU A 56 20.58 13.52 -5.68
N ASP A 57 21.14 14.73 -5.79
CA ASP A 57 21.24 15.66 -4.66
C ASP A 57 19.87 16.04 -4.11
N PHE A 58 18.89 16.27 -5.00
CA PHE A 58 17.52 16.59 -4.59
C PHE A 58 16.83 15.39 -3.93
N LEU A 59 16.99 14.20 -4.53
CA LEU A 59 16.40 12.97 -4.02
C LEU A 59 16.99 12.59 -2.68
N ARG A 60 18.29 12.81 -2.47
CA ARG A 60 18.98 12.57 -1.21
C ARG A 60 18.35 13.36 -0.07
N VAL A 61 18.08 14.64 -0.27
CA VAL A 61 17.38 15.47 0.74
C VAL A 61 15.96 14.95 0.97
N PHE A 62 15.25 14.59 -0.09
CA PHE A 62 13.88 14.12 0.00
C PHE A 62 13.79 12.77 0.73
N PHE A 63 14.62 11.81 0.35
CA PHE A 63 14.69 10.51 1.02
C PHE A 63 15.06 10.65 2.51
N TYR A 64 16.08 11.42 2.81
CA TYR A 64 16.48 11.66 4.19
C TYR A 64 15.33 12.28 5.01
N SER A 65 14.59 13.21 4.42
CA SER A 65 13.40 13.81 5.04
C SER A 65 12.33 12.74 5.37
N GLU A 66 12.01 11.86 4.41
CA GLU A 66 11.00 10.82 4.62
C GLU A 66 11.46 9.74 5.60
N MET A 67 12.72 9.34 5.55
CA MET A 67 13.27 8.32 6.45
C MET A 67 13.32 8.78 7.90
N THR A 68 13.70 10.02 8.13
CA THR A 68 13.86 10.55 9.49
C THR A 68 12.62 11.23 10.05
N GLY A 69 11.54 11.33 9.26
CA GLY A 69 10.33 12.05 9.65
C GLY A 69 10.51 13.58 9.78
N ARG A 70 11.66 14.11 9.34
CA ARG A 70 12.01 15.52 9.45
C ARG A 70 11.44 16.34 8.30
N SER A 71 11.37 17.66 8.47
CA SER A 71 11.05 18.57 7.37
C SER A 71 12.16 18.56 6.31
N ILE A 72 11.84 18.88 5.05
CA ILE A 72 12.84 19.06 3.98
C ILE A 72 13.91 20.10 4.38
N GLU A 73 13.51 21.13 5.12
CA GLU A 73 14.43 22.15 5.62
C GLU A 73 15.44 21.55 6.59
N SER A 74 14.98 20.86 7.62
CA SER A 74 15.83 20.19 8.60
C SER A 74 16.74 19.14 7.95
N ALA A 75 16.20 18.38 6.97
CA ALA A 75 16.97 17.43 6.20
C ALA A 75 18.10 18.09 5.40
N SER A 76 17.79 19.17 4.68
CA SER A 76 18.79 19.94 3.93
C SER A 76 19.88 20.52 4.83
N GLN A 77 19.51 21.10 5.98
CA GLN A 77 20.46 21.68 6.94
C GLN A 77 21.41 20.61 7.50
N ARG A 78 20.88 19.46 7.92
CA ARG A 78 21.69 18.37 8.49
C ARG A 78 22.64 17.76 7.48
N LEU A 79 22.16 17.46 6.27
CA LEU A 79 23.00 16.93 5.21
C LEU A 79 24.09 17.92 4.81
N ASN A 80 23.80 19.23 4.73
CA ASN A 80 24.84 20.25 4.51
C ASN A 80 25.88 20.24 5.61
N LYS A 81 25.48 20.22 6.90
CA LYS A 81 26.38 20.13 8.02
C LYS A 81 27.26 18.89 7.96
N TYR A 82 26.66 17.74 7.66
CA TYR A 82 27.38 16.47 7.53
C TYR A 82 28.46 16.52 6.44
N PHE A 83 28.10 16.93 5.21
CA PHE A 83 29.05 16.98 4.11
C PHE A 83 30.18 18.04 4.33
N LEU A 84 29.86 19.12 5.00
CA LEU A 84 30.87 20.12 5.38
C LEU A 84 31.89 19.58 6.40
N ASN A 85 31.41 18.88 7.42
CA ASN A 85 32.27 18.24 8.42
C ASN A 85 33.18 17.19 7.78
N LYS A 86 32.61 16.36 6.85
CA LYS A 86 33.40 15.34 6.15
C LYS A 86 34.54 15.92 5.31
N LYS A 87 34.34 17.07 4.68
CA LYS A 87 35.36 17.70 3.81
C LYS A 87 36.47 18.36 4.59
N LYS A 88 36.46 18.35 5.94
CA LYS A 88 37.46 19.02 6.81
C LYS A 88 37.84 20.42 6.34
N GLY A 89 36.95 21.14 5.66
CA GLY A 89 37.24 22.36 4.97
C GLY A 89 36.34 23.53 5.33
N LYS A 90 36.81 24.73 5.12
CA LYS A 90 35.99 25.95 5.20
C LYS A 90 34.91 25.89 4.13
N GLN A 91 33.68 26.25 4.50
CA GLN A 91 32.57 26.34 3.56
C GLN A 91 32.92 27.37 2.46
N LYS A 92 32.94 26.90 1.19
CA LYS A 92 33.15 27.80 0.05
C LYS A 92 32.06 28.88 0.01
N GLN A 93 32.45 30.10 -0.31
CA GLN A 93 31.53 31.22 -0.49
C GLN A 93 31.39 31.57 -1.98
N TYR A 94 30.26 32.14 -2.34
CA TYR A 94 30.09 32.81 -3.62
C TYR A 94 30.79 34.20 -3.59
N ALA A 95 30.96 34.80 -4.75
CA ALA A 95 31.52 36.15 -4.85
C ALA A 95 30.74 37.20 -4.03
N ASP A 96 29.45 37.00 -3.85
CA ASP A 96 28.55 37.84 -3.05
C ASP A 96 28.53 37.48 -1.54
N GLY A 97 29.51 36.71 -1.06
CA GLY A 97 29.66 36.33 0.34
C GLY A 97 28.71 35.23 0.84
N ARG A 98 27.74 34.80 0.04
CA ARG A 98 26.82 33.73 0.44
C ARG A 98 27.53 32.39 0.54
N LYS A 99 27.23 31.62 1.58
CA LYS A 99 27.82 30.30 1.81
C LYS A 99 27.30 29.30 0.77
N LYS A 100 28.22 28.60 0.08
CA LYS A 100 27.88 27.51 -0.84
C LYS A 100 27.35 26.31 -0.07
N ARG A 101 26.23 25.74 -0.49
CA ARG A 101 25.62 24.54 0.09
C ARG A 101 26.06 23.29 -0.67
N GLU A 102 26.20 22.17 0.01
CA GLU A 102 26.55 20.87 -0.58
C GLU A 102 25.34 20.15 -1.15
N VAL A 103 24.17 20.37 -0.55
CA VAL A 103 22.88 19.86 -1.06
C VAL A 103 21.87 21.01 -1.22
N PRO A 104 20.85 20.84 -2.07
CA PRO A 104 19.88 21.90 -2.37
C PRO A 104 19.10 22.36 -1.13
N HIS A 105 18.74 23.63 -1.13
CA HIS A 105 17.85 24.20 -0.12
C HIS A 105 16.42 23.68 -0.29
N GLN A 106 15.64 23.66 0.80
CA GLN A 106 14.25 23.22 0.79
C GLN A 106 13.40 23.87 -0.31
N THR A 107 13.65 25.16 -0.61
CA THR A 107 12.90 25.89 -1.65
C THR A 107 13.11 25.27 -3.03
N GLU A 108 14.34 24.86 -3.35
CA GLU A 108 14.69 24.23 -4.62
C GLU A 108 14.14 22.83 -4.70
N VAL A 109 14.25 22.03 -3.62
CA VAL A 109 13.62 20.71 -3.53
C VAL A 109 12.10 20.81 -3.72
N ASN A 110 11.44 21.73 -3.03
CA ASN A 110 10.01 21.93 -3.18
C ASN A 110 9.60 22.42 -4.58
N LYS A 111 10.42 23.26 -5.23
CA LYS A 111 10.20 23.67 -6.62
C LYS A 111 10.25 22.48 -7.56
N LEU A 112 11.25 21.61 -7.38
CA LEU A 112 11.37 20.39 -8.17
C LEU A 112 10.15 19.48 -8.00
N LEU A 113 9.82 19.12 -6.76
CA LEU A 113 8.68 18.26 -6.45
C LEU A 113 7.35 18.80 -7.02
N ARG A 114 7.18 20.11 -7.10
CA ARG A 114 6.00 20.75 -7.71
C ARG A 114 6.00 20.69 -9.23
N ARG A 115 7.18 20.69 -9.87
CA ARG A 115 7.32 20.63 -11.33
C ARG A 115 7.07 19.22 -11.88
N ILE A 116 7.25 18.19 -11.08
CA ILE A 116 6.91 16.82 -11.47
C ILE A 116 5.39 16.74 -11.61
N GLY A 117 4.88 16.55 -12.83
CA GLY A 117 3.44 16.42 -13.10
C GLY A 117 2.86 15.18 -12.44
N LEU A 118 1.55 15.18 -12.18
CA LEU A 118 0.87 14.07 -11.49
C LEU A 118 1.00 12.74 -12.27
N GLU A 119 0.88 12.76 -13.59
CA GLU A 119 1.02 11.56 -14.42
C GLU A 119 2.46 11.00 -14.38
N LYS A 120 3.47 11.87 -14.38
CA LYS A 120 4.86 11.45 -14.20
C LYS A 120 5.08 10.86 -12.81
N ALA A 121 4.55 11.48 -11.75
CA ALA A 121 4.64 10.93 -10.40
C ALA A 121 3.99 9.54 -10.31
N ARG A 122 2.89 9.30 -11.02
CA ARG A 122 2.25 7.98 -11.12
C ARG A 122 3.11 6.97 -11.87
N ALA A 123 3.69 7.37 -13.00
CA ALA A 123 4.56 6.50 -13.79
C ALA A 123 5.79 6.08 -12.97
N ILE A 124 6.45 7.03 -12.30
CA ILE A 124 7.57 6.77 -11.39
C ILE A 124 7.16 5.81 -10.28
N LEU A 125 6.00 6.07 -9.61
CA LEU A 125 5.50 5.18 -8.56
C LEU A 125 5.37 3.74 -9.06
N ARG A 126 4.77 3.56 -10.22
CA ARG A 126 4.55 2.23 -10.80
C ARG A 126 5.87 1.55 -11.12
N ALA A 127 6.74 2.19 -11.91
CA ALA A 127 8.00 1.60 -12.35
C ALA A 127 8.88 1.15 -11.16
N CYS A 128 9.01 1.97 -10.14
CA CYS A 128 9.81 1.63 -8.97
C CYS A 128 9.21 0.49 -8.14
N LEU A 129 7.89 0.47 -7.94
CA LEU A 129 7.22 -0.63 -7.24
C LEU A 129 7.31 -1.94 -8.05
N ASP A 130 7.10 -1.88 -9.36
CA ASP A 130 7.23 -3.03 -10.26
C ASP A 130 8.62 -3.63 -10.16
N HIS A 131 9.66 -2.80 -10.21
CA HIS A 131 11.04 -3.26 -10.03
C HIS A 131 11.23 -4.00 -8.70
N GLN A 132 10.73 -3.45 -7.59
CA GLN A 132 10.83 -4.13 -6.28
C GLN A 132 10.12 -5.47 -6.24
N LEU A 133 8.94 -5.58 -6.87
CA LEU A 133 8.21 -6.84 -6.96
C LEU A 133 8.98 -7.89 -7.78
N LEU A 134 9.51 -7.48 -8.93
CA LEU A 134 10.31 -8.35 -9.80
C LEU A 134 11.62 -8.78 -9.13
N GLU A 135 12.27 -7.87 -8.41
CA GLU A 135 13.48 -8.20 -7.64
C GLU A 135 13.18 -9.17 -6.50
N ALA A 136 12.09 -8.98 -5.76
CA ALA A 136 11.67 -9.93 -4.74
C ALA A 136 11.33 -11.31 -5.32
N LEU A 137 10.78 -11.35 -6.55
CA LEU A 137 10.55 -12.59 -7.30
C LEU A 137 11.86 -13.23 -7.73
N ARG A 138 12.80 -12.46 -8.30
CA ARG A 138 14.14 -12.92 -8.72
C ARG A 138 14.93 -13.52 -7.54
N LEU A 139 14.85 -12.87 -6.38
CA LEU A 139 15.43 -13.36 -5.13
C LEU A 139 14.67 -14.55 -4.53
N GLN A 140 13.60 -15.02 -5.18
CA GLN A 140 12.74 -16.11 -4.72
C GLN A 140 12.15 -15.88 -3.29
N LEU A 141 11.97 -14.64 -2.90
CA LEU A 141 11.35 -14.27 -1.63
C LEU A 141 9.84 -14.38 -1.71
N ILE A 142 9.28 -14.09 -2.89
CA ILE A 142 7.87 -14.27 -3.22
C ILE A 142 7.72 -15.28 -4.35
N SER A 143 6.52 -15.78 -4.57
CA SER A 143 6.16 -16.65 -5.70
C SER A 143 5.40 -15.87 -6.78
N ARG A 144 5.33 -16.43 -8.01
CA ARG A 144 4.48 -15.85 -9.07
C ARG A 144 3.01 -15.80 -8.66
N LYS A 145 2.53 -16.84 -7.97
CA LYS A 145 1.15 -16.89 -7.46
C LYS A 145 1.02 -16.08 -6.18
N VAL A 146 0.28 -14.97 -6.24
CA VAL A 146 0.17 -13.98 -5.16
C VAL A 146 -1.28 -13.77 -4.72
N ASN A 147 -1.44 -13.40 -3.46
CA ASN A 147 -2.69 -12.85 -2.98
C ASN A 147 -2.62 -11.33 -3.11
N VAL A 148 -3.63 -10.73 -3.71
CA VAL A 148 -3.74 -9.28 -3.88
C VAL A 148 -4.67 -8.73 -2.80
N LEU A 149 -4.22 -7.68 -2.12
CA LEU A 149 -5.01 -6.99 -1.10
C LEU A 149 -5.29 -5.58 -1.62
N ILE A 150 -6.56 -5.17 -1.54
CA ILE A 150 -7.03 -3.88 -2.05
C ILE A 150 -7.83 -3.20 -0.94
N ASP A 151 -7.42 -2.00 -0.58
CA ASP A 151 -8.11 -1.22 0.44
C ASP A 151 -7.93 0.29 0.22
N PHE A 152 -8.78 1.08 0.85
CA PHE A 152 -8.66 2.54 0.84
C PHE A 152 -7.74 3.03 1.93
N THR A 153 -6.98 4.08 1.59
CA THR A 153 -6.28 4.89 2.58
C THR A 153 -6.69 6.35 2.43
N GLU A 154 -6.82 7.04 3.56
CA GLU A 154 -7.30 8.40 3.62
C GLU A 154 -6.22 9.33 4.15
N HIS A 155 -6.02 10.45 3.45
CA HIS A 155 -5.08 11.47 3.87
C HIS A 155 -5.77 12.78 4.14
N SER A 156 -5.63 13.30 5.35
CA SER A 156 -6.18 14.58 5.77
C SER A 156 -5.74 15.71 4.83
N TYR A 157 -6.70 16.57 4.46
CA TYR A 157 -6.47 17.73 3.61
C TYR A 157 -6.88 19.01 4.33
N TYR A 158 -5.92 19.90 4.53
CA TYR A 158 -6.12 21.15 5.28
C TYR A 158 -6.23 22.38 4.38
N GLY A 159 -6.20 22.20 3.05
CA GLY A 159 -6.31 23.29 2.09
C GLY A 159 -7.74 23.80 1.92
N LYS A 160 -7.87 24.99 1.31
CA LYS A 160 -9.17 25.60 0.96
C LYS A 160 -9.73 25.11 -0.38
N ARG A 161 -8.88 24.53 -1.24
CA ARG A 161 -9.26 24.05 -2.57
C ARG A 161 -10.38 23.01 -2.49
N ARG A 162 -11.35 23.14 -3.39
CA ARG A 162 -12.42 22.16 -3.58
C ARG A 162 -12.25 21.54 -4.98
N ASP A 163 -11.95 20.27 -5.05
CA ASP A 163 -11.87 19.51 -6.29
C ASP A 163 -12.49 18.12 -6.10
N LYS A 164 -12.69 17.40 -7.21
CA LYS A 164 -13.30 16.06 -7.23
C LYS A 164 -12.48 15.02 -6.44
N MET A 165 -11.20 15.28 -6.20
CA MET A 165 -10.31 14.39 -5.47
C MET A 165 -10.40 14.54 -3.95
N ILE A 166 -11.12 15.56 -3.47
CA ILE A 166 -11.31 15.85 -2.05
C ILE A 166 -12.71 15.43 -1.65
N LYS A 167 -12.81 14.48 -0.73
CA LYS A 167 -14.06 14.01 -0.16
C LYS A 167 -14.29 14.63 1.22
N GLY A 168 -15.54 14.88 1.54
CA GLY A 168 -15.95 15.15 2.90
C GLY A 168 -15.96 13.87 3.73
N THR A 169 -15.59 13.96 4.99
CA THR A 169 -15.64 12.87 5.97
C THR A 169 -16.02 13.42 7.33
N ASN A 170 -16.28 12.55 8.28
CA ASN A 170 -16.43 12.97 9.67
C ASN A 170 -15.18 13.71 10.13
N ARG A 171 -15.36 14.77 10.91
CA ARG A 171 -14.27 15.61 11.38
C ARG A 171 -13.27 14.79 12.19
N GLY A 172 -12.05 14.69 11.67
CA GLY A 172 -10.95 13.99 12.33
C GLY A 172 -9.63 14.72 12.11
N LYS A 173 -8.71 14.68 13.07
CA LYS A 173 -7.38 15.31 12.98
C LYS A 173 -7.42 16.79 12.52
N GLY A 174 -8.45 17.55 12.96
CA GLY A 174 -8.58 18.98 12.65
C GLY A 174 -9.14 19.33 11.27
N THR A 175 -9.58 18.36 10.46
CA THR A 175 -10.23 18.61 9.17
C THR A 175 -11.38 17.64 8.93
N SER A 176 -12.36 18.07 8.13
CA SER A 176 -13.42 17.20 7.58
C SER A 176 -13.20 16.89 6.10
N ARG A 177 -12.00 17.12 5.58
CA ARG A 177 -11.65 16.91 4.18
C ARG A 177 -10.52 15.92 4.07
N MET A 178 -10.68 14.94 3.19
CA MET A 178 -9.66 13.91 2.95
C MET A 178 -9.51 13.63 1.46
N ARG A 179 -8.31 13.23 1.08
CA ARG A 179 -8.02 12.60 -0.20
C ARG A 179 -8.09 11.09 -0.01
N HIS A 180 -8.81 10.42 -0.90
CA HIS A 180 -8.92 8.97 -0.89
C HIS A 180 -7.99 8.38 -1.94
N TYR A 181 -7.21 7.43 -1.51
CA TYR A 181 -6.36 6.63 -2.38
C TYR A 181 -6.77 5.18 -2.28
N LEU A 182 -6.79 4.51 -3.40
CA LEU A 182 -6.94 3.07 -3.49
C LEU A 182 -5.54 2.47 -3.52
N GLY A 183 -5.20 1.72 -2.50
CA GLY A 183 -3.91 1.08 -2.39
C GLY A 183 -4.01 -0.38 -2.76
N PHE A 184 -2.96 -0.86 -3.37
CA PHE A 184 -2.77 -2.22 -3.82
C PHE A 184 -1.51 -2.80 -3.20
N SER A 185 -1.62 -4.01 -2.71
CA SER A 185 -0.47 -4.74 -2.20
C SER A 185 -0.57 -6.22 -2.53
N ILE A 186 0.55 -6.91 -2.49
CA ILE A 186 0.62 -8.35 -2.64
C ILE A 186 1.07 -9.00 -1.34
N LEU A 187 0.59 -10.22 -1.12
CA LEU A 187 1.00 -11.07 -0.02
C LEU A 187 1.40 -12.44 -0.57
N SER A 188 2.65 -12.80 -0.44
CA SER A 188 3.19 -14.07 -0.89
C SER A 188 4.22 -14.58 0.10
N ARG A 189 4.16 -15.87 0.44
CA ARG A 189 5.08 -16.53 1.42
C ARG A 189 5.22 -15.78 2.76
N GLY A 190 4.16 -15.08 3.18
CA GLY A 190 4.15 -14.30 4.43
C GLY A 190 4.75 -12.90 4.31
N ILE A 191 5.25 -12.52 3.14
CA ILE A 191 5.80 -11.19 2.86
C ILE A 191 4.70 -10.32 2.24
N HIS A 192 4.47 -9.16 2.83
CA HIS A 192 3.56 -8.13 2.36
C HIS A 192 4.35 -7.01 1.69
N LEU A 193 4.03 -6.71 0.42
CA LEU A 193 4.66 -5.64 -0.36
C LEU A 193 3.58 -4.74 -0.98
N PHE A 194 3.78 -3.44 -0.95
CA PHE A 194 2.96 -2.52 -1.73
C PHE A 194 3.25 -2.66 -3.22
N ALA A 195 2.20 -2.61 -4.03
CA ALA A 195 2.28 -2.81 -5.47
C ALA A 195 1.68 -1.65 -6.27
N GLY A 196 0.97 -0.74 -5.63
CA GLY A 196 0.40 0.41 -6.31
C GLY A 196 -0.42 1.32 -5.42
N LEU A 197 -0.67 2.51 -5.93
CA LEU A 197 -1.54 3.51 -5.31
C LEU A 197 -2.24 4.30 -6.41
N GLU A 198 -3.56 4.41 -6.34
CA GLU A 198 -4.34 5.22 -7.28
C GLU A 198 -5.26 6.18 -6.54
N GLN A 199 -5.37 7.39 -7.05
CA GLN A 199 -6.29 8.37 -6.51
C GLN A 199 -7.67 8.18 -7.14
N VAL A 200 -8.73 8.12 -6.32
CA VAL A 200 -10.10 7.91 -6.78
C VAL A 200 -10.94 9.15 -6.53
N ALA A 201 -11.50 9.72 -7.59
CA ALA A 201 -12.38 10.87 -7.50
C ALA A 201 -13.72 10.51 -6.85
N LYS A 202 -14.38 11.52 -6.28
CA LYS A 202 -15.75 11.35 -5.77
C LYS A 202 -16.68 10.93 -6.91
N GLY A 203 -17.43 9.84 -6.72
CA GLY A 203 -18.38 9.32 -7.74
C GLY A 203 -17.72 8.49 -8.86
N GLN A 204 -16.38 8.40 -8.90
CA GLN A 204 -15.69 7.54 -9.87
C GLN A 204 -15.93 6.06 -9.57
N SER A 205 -16.23 5.28 -10.63
CA SER A 205 -16.25 3.82 -10.52
C SER A 205 -14.86 3.29 -10.12
N LYS A 206 -14.85 2.38 -9.17
CA LYS A 206 -13.64 1.72 -8.68
C LYS A 206 -13.24 0.53 -9.56
N ILE A 207 -14.21 -0.05 -10.28
CA ILE A 207 -14.03 -1.28 -11.06
C ILE A 207 -12.90 -1.14 -12.09
N PRO A 208 -12.92 -0.14 -13.00
CA PRO A 208 -11.86 0.00 -13.99
C PRO A 208 -10.46 0.18 -13.37
N VAL A 209 -10.39 0.88 -12.22
CA VAL A 209 -9.12 1.11 -11.52
C VAL A 209 -8.56 -0.19 -10.97
N VAL A 210 -9.42 -1.01 -10.35
CA VAL A 210 -9.03 -2.33 -9.82
C VAL A 210 -8.61 -3.27 -10.96
N LEU A 211 -9.42 -3.37 -12.02
CA LEU A 211 -9.14 -4.27 -13.14
C LEU A 211 -7.84 -3.91 -13.84
N LYS A 212 -7.62 -2.64 -14.16
CA LYS A 212 -6.38 -2.16 -14.76
C LYS A 212 -5.15 -2.52 -13.93
N PHE A 213 -5.27 -2.47 -12.62
CA PHE A 213 -4.17 -2.87 -11.72
C PHE A 213 -3.95 -4.39 -11.75
N LEU A 214 -5.00 -5.20 -11.70
CA LEU A 214 -4.89 -6.67 -11.75
C LEU A 214 -4.32 -7.15 -13.08
N GLU A 215 -4.75 -6.58 -14.20
CA GLU A 215 -4.20 -6.81 -15.54
C GLU A 215 -2.71 -6.45 -15.60
N HIS A 216 -2.32 -5.31 -14.99
CA HIS A 216 -0.92 -4.91 -14.90
C HIS A 216 -0.08 -5.95 -14.14
N LEU A 217 -0.55 -6.46 -12.99
CA LEU A 217 0.16 -7.53 -12.27
C LEU A 217 0.32 -8.79 -13.12
N ILE A 218 -0.71 -9.16 -13.89
CA ILE A 218 -0.65 -10.31 -14.80
C ILE A 218 0.39 -10.07 -15.90
N HIS A 219 0.46 -8.85 -16.47
CA HIS A 219 1.49 -8.48 -17.44
C HIS A 219 2.91 -8.55 -16.88
N LEU A 220 3.09 -8.28 -15.59
CA LEU A 220 4.37 -8.47 -14.89
C LEU A 220 4.71 -9.97 -14.66
N GLY A 221 3.84 -10.89 -15.07
CA GLY A 221 4.03 -12.32 -14.95
C GLY A 221 3.59 -12.90 -13.60
N PHE A 222 2.76 -12.18 -12.84
CA PHE A 222 2.14 -12.72 -11.63
C PHE A 222 0.83 -13.46 -11.94
N GLU A 223 0.52 -14.46 -11.13
CA GLU A 223 -0.74 -15.20 -11.13
C GLU A 223 -1.58 -14.80 -9.92
N LEU A 224 -2.85 -14.51 -10.14
CA LEU A 224 -3.76 -14.16 -9.06
C LEU A 224 -4.20 -15.42 -8.32
N ASN A 225 -3.98 -15.47 -7.00
CA ASN A 225 -4.57 -16.49 -6.13
C ASN A 225 -5.88 -15.94 -5.54
N PHE A 226 -5.81 -15.20 -4.45
CA PHE A 226 -6.95 -14.49 -3.89
C PHE A 226 -6.83 -12.99 -4.13
N VAL A 227 -7.95 -12.36 -4.52
CA VAL A 227 -8.13 -10.92 -4.50
C VAL A 227 -8.98 -10.60 -3.27
N MET A 228 -8.36 -10.04 -2.25
CA MET A 228 -8.98 -9.72 -0.97
C MET A 228 -9.38 -8.23 -0.96
N ILE A 229 -10.66 -7.99 -0.92
CA ILE A 229 -11.25 -6.66 -1.04
C ILE A 229 -12.19 -6.37 0.13
N ASP A 230 -12.43 -5.11 0.44
CA ASP A 230 -13.40 -4.73 1.45
C ASP A 230 -14.83 -4.73 0.89
N ARG A 231 -15.81 -4.73 1.79
CA ARG A 231 -17.26 -4.69 1.51
C ARG A 231 -17.69 -3.51 0.63
N GLU A 232 -16.89 -2.46 0.51
CA GLU A 232 -17.16 -1.35 -0.41
C GLU A 232 -17.07 -1.73 -1.88
N PHE A 233 -16.39 -2.85 -2.19
CA PHE A 233 -16.23 -3.41 -3.54
C PHE A 233 -17.29 -4.49 -3.87
N TYR A 234 -18.37 -4.54 -3.11
CA TYR A 234 -19.43 -5.53 -3.25
C TYR A 234 -20.29 -5.24 -4.50
N GLN A 235 -19.78 -5.62 -5.68
CA GLN A 235 -20.42 -5.41 -6.99
C GLN A 235 -20.26 -6.67 -7.84
N ALA A 236 -21.36 -7.17 -8.41
CA ALA A 236 -21.37 -8.41 -9.19
C ALA A 236 -20.41 -8.36 -10.39
N GLU A 237 -20.36 -7.23 -11.09
CA GLU A 237 -19.48 -6.99 -12.22
C GLU A 237 -18.00 -7.18 -11.84
N LEU A 238 -17.55 -6.54 -10.77
CA LEU A 238 -16.15 -6.67 -10.32
C LEU A 238 -15.79 -8.12 -10.01
N LEU A 239 -16.68 -8.84 -9.31
CA LEU A 239 -16.43 -10.23 -8.95
C LEU A 239 -16.36 -11.14 -10.17
N LYS A 240 -17.19 -10.88 -11.19
CA LYS A 240 -17.17 -11.59 -12.47
C LYS A 240 -15.86 -11.36 -13.20
N GLU A 241 -15.43 -10.09 -13.31
CA GLU A 241 -14.19 -9.77 -14.03
C GLU A 241 -12.95 -10.33 -13.31
N ILE A 242 -12.89 -10.29 -11.97
CA ILE A 242 -11.80 -10.94 -11.24
C ILE A 242 -11.73 -12.45 -11.54
N LYS A 243 -12.90 -13.12 -11.67
CA LYS A 243 -12.95 -14.54 -12.07
C LYS A 243 -12.48 -14.75 -13.50
N ASN A 244 -12.82 -13.88 -14.43
CA ASN A 244 -12.34 -13.91 -15.81
C ASN A 244 -10.80 -13.81 -15.85
N LEU A 245 -10.19 -13.04 -14.97
CA LEU A 245 -8.74 -12.93 -14.76
C LEU A 245 -8.16 -14.13 -13.97
N LYS A 246 -8.93 -15.22 -13.76
CA LYS A 246 -8.55 -16.44 -13.03
C LYS A 246 -8.21 -16.21 -11.54
N GLY A 247 -8.55 -15.05 -10.97
CA GLY A 247 -8.43 -14.76 -9.54
C GLY A 247 -9.61 -15.32 -8.72
N GLU A 248 -9.36 -15.73 -7.47
CA GLU A 248 -10.41 -16.03 -6.51
C GLU A 248 -10.69 -14.81 -5.65
N VAL A 249 -11.96 -14.49 -5.44
CA VAL A 249 -12.34 -13.34 -4.60
C VAL A 249 -12.54 -13.79 -3.16
N LEU A 250 -12.16 -12.90 -2.24
CA LEU A 250 -12.46 -13.05 -0.83
C LEU A 250 -12.92 -11.69 -0.27
N ILE A 251 -14.19 -11.57 0.07
CA ILE A 251 -14.85 -10.32 0.45
C ILE A 251 -15.77 -10.52 1.67
N PRO A 252 -15.79 -9.60 2.65
CA PRO A 252 -16.77 -9.65 3.72
C PRO A 252 -18.15 -9.28 3.20
N SER A 253 -19.16 -9.94 3.70
CA SER A 253 -20.54 -9.61 3.34
C SER A 253 -20.97 -8.29 4.01
N LYS A 254 -21.85 -7.55 3.33
CA LYS A 254 -22.62 -6.50 3.98
C LYS A 254 -23.74 -7.12 4.82
N PRO A 255 -24.10 -6.53 5.97
CA PRO A 255 -25.15 -7.07 6.85
C PRO A 255 -26.55 -6.77 6.30
N TYR A 256 -26.82 -7.19 5.08
CA TYR A 256 -28.16 -7.07 4.46
C TYR A 256 -29.16 -8.02 5.12
N LYS A 257 -30.46 -7.74 4.98
CA LYS A 257 -31.54 -8.59 5.49
C LYS A 257 -31.36 -10.05 5.13
N LYS A 258 -31.02 -10.35 3.86
CA LYS A 258 -30.77 -11.71 3.36
C LYS A 258 -29.62 -12.41 4.10
N ILE A 259 -28.52 -11.72 4.34
CA ILE A 259 -27.38 -12.29 5.07
C ILE A 259 -27.73 -12.54 6.53
N ASN A 260 -28.43 -11.60 7.14
CA ASN A 260 -28.92 -11.75 8.50
C ASN A 260 -29.88 -12.94 8.66
N ALA A 261 -30.78 -13.14 7.70
CA ALA A 261 -31.68 -14.31 7.68
C ALA A 261 -30.89 -15.64 7.59
N LEU A 262 -29.85 -15.69 6.74
CA LEU A 262 -29.00 -16.88 6.62
C LEU A 262 -28.20 -17.18 7.92
N ILE A 263 -27.76 -16.14 8.62
CA ILE A 263 -27.13 -16.30 9.94
C ILE A 263 -28.14 -16.82 10.96
N GLU A 264 -29.36 -16.31 10.94
CA GLU A 264 -30.45 -16.75 11.81
C GLU A 264 -30.81 -18.20 11.59
N GLU A 265 -31.00 -18.64 10.33
CA GLU A 265 -31.24 -20.03 9.98
C GLU A 265 -30.12 -20.96 10.49
N TYR A 266 -28.85 -20.50 10.38
CA TYR A 266 -27.72 -21.24 10.93
C TYR A 266 -27.80 -21.37 12.47
N LEU A 267 -28.13 -20.29 13.17
CA LEU A 267 -28.29 -20.29 14.62
C LEU A 267 -29.43 -21.22 15.06
N LYS A 268 -30.57 -21.19 14.39
CA LYS A 268 -31.71 -22.08 14.62
C LYS A 268 -31.44 -23.55 14.30
N GLY A 269 -30.39 -23.81 13.51
CA GLY A 269 -30.02 -25.19 13.10
C GLY A 269 -30.64 -25.64 11.81
N THR A 270 -31.47 -24.83 11.17
CA THR A 270 -32.14 -25.12 9.88
C THR A 270 -31.25 -24.81 8.68
N GLY A 271 -30.13 -24.09 8.93
CA GLY A 271 -29.24 -23.65 7.90
C GLY A 271 -27.81 -24.17 8.01
N LYS A 272 -27.12 -24.28 6.85
CA LYS A 272 -25.71 -24.71 6.76
C LYS A 272 -24.78 -23.55 6.98
N ARG A 273 -23.59 -23.80 7.57
CA ARG A 273 -22.49 -22.84 7.77
C ARG A 273 -21.95 -22.32 6.46
N ILE A 274 -21.89 -23.14 5.42
CA ILE A 274 -21.41 -22.84 4.08
C ILE A 274 -22.55 -22.99 3.10
N ARG A 275 -22.78 -22.00 2.24
CA ARG A 275 -23.87 -22.02 1.26
C ARG A 275 -23.46 -21.39 -0.06
N ARG A 276 -24.03 -21.85 -1.16
CA ARG A 276 -24.01 -21.08 -2.41
C ARG A 276 -24.77 -19.78 -2.22
N TYR A 277 -24.29 -18.72 -2.80
CA TYR A 277 -24.86 -17.40 -2.67
C TYR A 277 -24.79 -16.63 -4.00
N THR A 278 -25.83 -15.86 -4.28
CA THR A 278 -25.90 -15.00 -5.46
C THR A 278 -25.91 -13.56 -5.02
N ILE A 279 -25.01 -12.77 -5.58
CA ILE A 279 -25.04 -11.32 -5.48
C ILE A 279 -25.83 -10.77 -6.66
N SER A 280 -26.75 -9.86 -6.35
CA SER A 280 -27.40 -9.00 -7.34
C SER A 280 -26.96 -7.56 -7.10
N SER A 281 -26.53 -6.88 -8.13
CA SER A 281 -26.27 -5.45 -8.11
C SER A 281 -26.95 -4.80 -9.30
N ALA A 282 -27.48 -3.63 -9.11
CA ALA A 282 -28.14 -2.84 -10.13
C ALA A 282 -27.35 -1.52 -10.35
N PRO A 283 -26.16 -1.52 -10.95
CA PRO A 283 -25.51 -0.29 -11.36
C PRO A 283 -26.20 0.22 -12.61
N GLY A 284 -26.69 1.45 -12.61
CA GLY A 284 -27.31 2.06 -13.78
C GLY A 284 -28.60 1.39 -14.27
N GLY A 285 -29.38 0.73 -13.40
CA GLY A 285 -30.66 0.15 -13.74
C GLY A 285 -30.61 -1.24 -14.42
N LYS A 286 -29.42 -1.80 -14.65
CA LYS A 286 -29.27 -3.17 -15.18
C LYS A 286 -29.01 -4.14 -14.02
N ASN A 287 -29.92 -5.11 -13.81
CA ASN A 287 -29.71 -6.17 -12.82
C ASN A 287 -28.58 -7.08 -13.28
N GLN A 288 -27.45 -6.98 -12.62
CA GLN A 288 -26.35 -7.93 -12.81
C GLN A 288 -26.35 -8.94 -11.68
N HIS A 289 -26.22 -10.20 -12.04
CA HIS A 289 -26.19 -11.32 -11.10
C HIS A 289 -24.85 -12.03 -11.19
N PHE A 290 -24.28 -12.38 -10.02
CA PHE A 290 -23.13 -13.26 -9.93
C PHE A 290 -23.43 -14.39 -8.96
N GLN A 291 -23.51 -15.61 -9.48
CA GLN A 291 -24.03 -16.80 -8.77
C GLN A 291 -22.96 -17.70 -8.16
N ASN A 292 -21.71 -17.60 -8.63
CA ASN A 292 -20.63 -18.51 -8.22
C ASN A 292 -19.93 -18.06 -6.94
N LEU A 293 -20.71 -17.80 -5.90
CA LEU A 293 -20.18 -17.45 -4.58
C LEU A 293 -20.55 -18.51 -3.54
N TYR A 294 -19.66 -18.64 -2.57
CA TYR A 294 -19.86 -19.40 -1.34
C TYR A 294 -19.82 -18.46 -0.15
N LEU A 295 -20.90 -18.43 0.59
CA LEU A 295 -21.01 -17.66 1.84
C LEU A 295 -20.56 -18.56 2.99
N LEU A 296 -19.65 -18.08 3.81
CA LEU A 296 -19.11 -18.73 5.01
C LEU A 296 -19.46 -17.92 6.25
N ILE A 297 -20.25 -18.48 7.17
CA ILE A 297 -20.57 -17.85 8.46
C ILE A 297 -19.43 -18.09 9.45
N LYS A 298 -19.05 -17.04 10.18
CA LYS A 298 -17.93 -17.00 11.13
C LYS A 298 -18.29 -16.27 12.41
N ALA A 299 -17.60 -16.62 13.48
CA ALA A 299 -17.60 -15.83 14.70
C ALA A 299 -16.52 -14.72 14.66
N LYS A 300 -16.79 -13.63 15.34
CA LYS A 300 -15.82 -12.56 15.59
C LYS A 300 -14.68 -13.05 16.50
N LYS A 301 -13.59 -12.28 16.55
CA LYS A 301 -12.42 -12.58 17.41
C LYS A 301 -12.87 -12.73 18.85
N GLY A 302 -12.36 -13.76 19.53
CA GLY A 302 -12.69 -14.08 20.91
C GLY A 302 -13.91 -14.99 21.11
N HIS A 303 -14.60 -15.35 20.03
CA HIS A 303 -15.78 -16.24 20.11
C HIS A 303 -15.61 -17.47 19.24
N SER A 304 -16.12 -18.61 19.73
CA SER A 304 -16.30 -19.84 18.94
C SER A 304 -17.66 -19.83 18.24
N LEU A 305 -17.68 -20.28 17.00
CA LEU A 305 -18.94 -20.37 16.23
C LEU A 305 -19.91 -21.37 16.89
N LEU A 306 -19.39 -22.46 17.46
CA LEU A 306 -20.19 -23.48 18.13
C LEU A 306 -20.77 -22.94 19.45
N ASP A 307 -19.95 -22.23 20.24
CA ASP A 307 -20.40 -21.67 21.52
C ASP A 307 -21.51 -20.66 21.32
N VAL A 308 -21.33 -19.72 20.37
CA VAL A 308 -22.39 -18.74 20.04
C VAL A 308 -23.68 -19.43 19.63
N LYS A 309 -23.60 -20.53 18.85
CA LYS A 309 -24.78 -21.30 18.44
C LYS A 309 -25.43 -22.02 19.62
N GLN A 310 -24.62 -22.63 20.52
CA GLN A 310 -25.10 -23.32 21.71
C GLN A 310 -25.74 -22.33 22.71
N ASP A 311 -25.10 -21.21 22.97
CA ASP A 311 -25.60 -20.19 23.89
C ASP A 311 -26.90 -19.58 23.38
N TYR A 312 -27.02 -19.37 22.06
CA TYR A 312 -28.29 -18.97 21.44
C TYR A 312 -29.38 -20.04 21.65
N LYS A 313 -29.09 -21.32 21.40
CA LYS A 313 -30.05 -22.42 21.60
C LYS A 313 -30.47 -22.61 23.04
N LYS A 314 -29.56 -22.37 24.00
CA LYS A 314 -29.82 -22.42 25.44
C LYS A 314 -30.55 -21.18 25.99
N GLY A 315 -30.87 -20.20 25.15
CA GLY A 315 -31.51 -18.95 25.55
C GLY A 315 -30.59 -17.97 26.29
N LYS A 316 -29.26 -18.24 26.37
CA LYS A 316 -28.28 -17.35 26.99
C LYS A 316 -28.00 -16.09 26.16
N LEU A 317 -28.20 -16.16 24.86
CA LEU A 317 -28.05 -15.05 23.93
C LEU A 317 -29.37 -14.84 23.18
N THR A 318 -29.78 -13.59 23.07
CA THR A 318 -30.85 -13.20 22.15
C THR A 318 -30.36 -13.31 20.70
N LEU A 319 -31.27 -13.41 19.75
CA LEU A 319 -30.93 -13.41 18.31
C LEU A 319 -30.09 -12.17 17.92
N LYS A 320 -30.42 -11.02 18.47
CA LYS A 320 -29.71 -9.75 18.22
C LYS A 320 -28.27 -9.80 18.73
N GLU A 321 -28.03 -10.38 19.89
CA GLU A 321 -26.70 -10.55 20.47
C GLU A 321 -25.88 -11.57 19.72
N ALA A 322 -26.43 -12.77 19.46
CA ALA A 322 -25.77 -13.81 18.69
C ALA A 322 -25.36 -13.31 17.29
N ARG A 323 -26.23 -12.55 16.61
CA ARG A 323 -25.93 -11.93 15.29
C ARG A 323 -24.82 -10.89 15.38
N LYS A 324 -24.66 -10.15 16.49
CA LYS A 324 -23.56 -9.22 16.67
C LYS A 324 -22.20 -9.92 16.78
N LEU A 325 -22.19 -11.16 17.25
CA LEU A 325 -20.97 -11.97 17.41
C LEU A 325 -20.59 -12.71 16.13
N LEU A 326 -21.46 -12.75 15.13
CA LEU A 326 -21.25 -13.44 13.86
C LEU A 326 -21.09 -12.44 12.70
N TYR A 327 -20.46 -12.91 11.63
CA TYR A 327 -20.37 -12.24 10.34
C TYR A 327 -20.23 -13.27 9.23
N ALA A 328 -20.40 -12.86 7.99
CA ALA A 328 -20.18 -13.74 6.86
C ALA A 328 -19.08 -13.21 5.94
N VAL A 329 -18.34 -14.13 5.36
CA VAL A 329 -17.34 -13.90 4.32
C VAL A 329 -17.78 -14.62 3.07
N MET A 330 -17.60 -14.03 1.92
CA MET A 330 -17.91 -14.64 0.64
C MET A 330 -16.65 -14.87 -0.17
N THR A 331 -16.64 -15.98 -0.91
CA THR A 331 -15.55 -16.32 -1.81
C THR A 331 -16.09 -16.97 -3.07
N THR A 332 -15.36 -16.78 -4.17
CA THR A 332 -15.61 -17.51 -5.42
C THR A 332 -14.95 -18.88 -5.42
N GLN A 333 -14.04 -19.16 -4.48
CA GLN A 333 -13.39 -20.46 -4.37
C GLN A 333 -14.39 -21.53 -3.93
N GLN A 334 -14.53 -22.55 -4.76
CA GLN A 334 -15.39 -23.69 -4.44
C GLN A 334 -14.84 -24.48 -3.24
N PRO A 335 -15.71 -24.89 -2.29
CA PRO A 335 -15.30 -25.81 -1.24
C PRO A 335 -14.75 -27.11 -1.81
N ARG A 336 -13.57 -27.54 -1.35
CA ARG A 336 -12.91 -28.77 -1.76
C ARG A 336 -12.49 -29.57 -0.53
N GLY A 337 -12.72 -30.88 -0.57
CA GLY A 337 -12.39 -31.78 0.52
C GLY A 337 -13.25 -31.53 1.77
N ASP A 338 -12.67 -31.72 2.95
CA ASP A 338 -13.36 -31.46 4.20
C ASP A 338 -13.76 -29.99 4.33
N THR A 339 -15.07 -29.78 4.48
CA THR A 339 -15.66 -28.44 4.55
C THR A 339 -15.21 -27.64 5.76
N SER A 340 -14.84 -28.30 6.87
CA SER A 340 -14.37 -27.63 8.08
C SER A 340 -12.95 -27.08 7.88
N SER A 341 -12.06 -27.89 7.34
CA SER A 341 -10.68 -27.50 6.99
C SER A 341 -10.67 -26.40 5.91
N TRP A 342 -11.54 -26.51 4.90
CA TRP A 342 -11.69 -25.45 3.89
C TRP A 342 -12.16 -24.13 4.52
N ALA A 343 -13.18 -24.18 5.38
CA ALA A 343 -13.68 -23.00 6.07
C ALA A 343 -12.62 -22.35 6.98
N SER A 344 -11.82 -23.16 7.67
CA SER A 344 -10.73 -22.69 8.50
C SER A 344 -9.65 -21.98 7.68
N ARG A 345 -9.18 -22.60 6.57
CA ARG A 345 -8.21 -22.02 5.65
C ARG A 345 -8.69 -20.71 5.05
N THR A 346 -9.91 -20.69 4.47
CA THR A 346 -10.53 -19.48 3.90
C THR A 346 -10.60 -18.35 4.92
N SER A 347 -10.92 -18.70 6.15
CA SER A 347 -10.96 -17.83 7.30
C SER A 347 -9.62 -17.22 7.66
N GLN A 348 -8.57 -18.04 7.69
CA GLN A 348 -7.20 -17.59 7.96
C GLN A 348 -6.69 -16.67 6.84
N PHE A 349 -7.01 -17.00 5.58
CA PHE A 349 -6.68 -16.12 4.46
C PHE A 349 -7.34 -14.76 4.59
N TYR A 350 -8.62 -14.69 4.93
CA TYR A 350 -9.30 -13.41 5.10
C TYR A 350 -8.68 -12.54 6.20
N LYS A 351 -8.22 -13.14 7.29
CA LYS A 351 -7.51 -12.41 8.35
C LYS A 351 -6.25 -11.71 7.82
N LYS A 352 -5.60 -12.27 6.79
CA LYS A 352 -4.40 -11.68 6.18
C LYS A 352 -4.68 -10.36 5.44
N ARG A 353 -5.94 -10.02 5.16
CA ARG A 353 -6.31 -8.70 4.61
C ARG A 353 -5.84 -7.55 5.52
N TRP A 354 -5.80 -7.77 6.82
CA TRP A 354 -5.30 -6.79 7.77
C TRP A 354 -3.85 -6.35 7.53
N ASN A 355 -3.09 -7.11 6.74
CA ASN A 355 -1.71 -6.71 6.41
C ASN A 355 -1.67 -5.38 5.64
N ILE A 356 -2.67 -5.11 4.76
CA ILE A 356 -2.70 -3.83 4.05
C ILE A 356 -3.06 -2.67 4.99
N GLU A 357 -4.00 -2.88 5.92
CA GLU A 357 -4.37 -1.86 6.93
C GLU A 357 -3.17 -1.56 7.85
N THR A 358 -2.50 -2.61 8.32
CA THR A 358 -1.27 -2.48 9.11
C THR A 358 -0.17 -1.79 8.31
N GLY A 359 0.02 -2.19 7.04
CA GLY A 359 0.97 -1.55 6.13
C GLY A 359 0.69 -0.06 5.97
N PHE A 360 -0.57 0.35 5.75
CA PHE A 360 -0.92 1.77 5.70
C PHE A 360 -0.71 2.49 7.03
N SER A 361 -0.97 1.82 8.15
CA SER A 361 -0.65 2.37 9.48
C SER A 361 0.85 2.62 9.62
N ASP A 362 1.68 1.68 9.18
CA ASP A 362 3.14 1.80 9.18
C ASP A 362 3.60 2.94 8.27
N LEU A 363 3.08 3.03 7.03
CA LEU A 363 3.37 4.16 6.13
C LEU A 363 2.98 5.51 6.72
N ASN A 364 1.88 5.57 7.49
CA ASN A 364 1.45 6.81 8.13
C ASN A 364 2.33 7.18 9.34
N ARG A 365 2.97 6.21 9.98
CA ARG A 365 3.96 6.43 11.06
C ARG A 365 5.33 6.78 10.52
N MET A 366 5.68 6.24 9.35
CA MET A 366 6.91 6.56 8.63
C MET A 366 6.84 7.97 8.06
N GLY A 367 8.00 8.59 7.93
CA GLY A 367 8.13 9.84 7.22
C GLY A 367 7.55 11.07 7.92
N ARG A 368 7.63 12.17 7.23
CA ARG A 368 7.17 13.48 7.70
C ARG A 368 5.64 13.61 7.66
N ARG A 369 5.08 14.52 8.45
CA ARG A 369 3.65 14.83 8.40
C ARG A 369 3.27 15.40 7.02
N TRP A 370 2.13 14.91 6.46
CA TRP A 370 1.58 15.35 5.19
C TRP A 370 1.12 16.80 5.25
N LYS A 371 1.95 17.74 4.74
CA LYS A 371 1.62 19.16 4.70
C LYS A 371 1.43 19.70 3.28
N SER A 372 1.83 18.96 2.24
CA SER A 372 1.73 19.43 0.86
C SER A 372 0.28 19.60 0.42
N ARG A 373 0.01 20.69 -0.30
CA ARG A 373 -1.27 20.96 -0.99
C ARG A 373 -1.29 20.40 -2.41
N TYR A 374 -0.13 19.98 -2.93
CA TYR A 374 0.05 19.50 -4.30
C TYR A 374 -0.05 17.98 -4.37
N ASP A 375 -0.83 17.49 -5.32
CA ASP A 375 -1.10 16.06 -5.49
C ASP A 375 0.15 15.29 -5.86
N ASN A 376 0.91 15.80 -6.84
CA ASN A 376 2.17 15.22 -7.26
C ASN A 376 3.16 15.05 -6.09
N THR A 377 3.29 16.07 -5.24
CA THR A 377 4.16 15.96 -4.04
C THR A 377 3.65 14.87 -3.09
N ARG A 378 2.34 14.76 -2.88
CA ARG A 378 1.76 13.71 -2.03
C ARG A 378 1.98 12.31 -2.60
N TYR A 379 1.87 12.17 -3.92
CA TYR A 379 2.18 10.91 -4.59
C TYR A 379 3.64 10.51 -4.39
N LEU A 380 4.57 11.46 -4.56
CA LEU A 380 6.00 11.21 -4.34
C LEU A 380 6.32 10.90 -2.87
N ASP A 381 5.69 11.59 -1.92
CA ASP A 381 5.81 11.28 -0.50
C ASP A 381 5.38 9.81 -0.23
N MET A 382 4.24 9.38 -0.78
CA MET A 382 3.76 7.99 -0.64
C MET A 382 4.67 6.99 -1.36
N LEU A 383 5.15 7.33 -2.56
CA LEU A 383 6.10 6.52 -3.29
C LEU A 383 7.30 6.17 -2.41
N VAL A 384 7.96 7.19 -1.88
CA VAL A 384 9.17 6.98 -1.06
C VAL A 384 8.86 6.10 0.15
N ARG A 385 7.73 6.33 0.83
CA ARG A 385 7.36 5.49 1.97
C ARG A 385 7.05 4.05 1.58
N MET A 386 6.32 3.82 0.49
CA MET A 386 6.05 2.47 -0.01
C MET A 386 7.34 1.76 -0.41
N LEU A 387 8.25 2.46 -1.07
CA LEU A 387 9.55 1.93 -1.47
C LEU A 387 10.41 1.59 -0.25
N LEU A 388 10.48 2.46 0.74
CA LEU A 388 11.19 2.19 2.00
C LEU A 388 10.60 0.99 2.74
N TYR A 389 9.27 0.91 2.84
CA TYR A 389 8.58 -0.22 3.44
C TYR A 389 8.90 -1.53 2.72
N ASN A 390 8.77 -1.55 1.40
CA ASN A 390 9.07 -2.73 0.59
C ASN A 390 10.53 -3.14 0.75
N SER A 391 11.46 -2.19 0.67
CA SER A 391 12.89 -2.45 0.86
C SER A 391 13.19 -3.07 2.21
N TRP A 392 12.57 -2.54 3.27
CA TRP A 392 12.70 -3.13 4.60
C TRP A 392 12.18 -4.58 4.63
N LYS A 393 10.98 -4.83 4.10
CA LYS A 393 10.38 -6.18 4.07
C LYS A 393 11.17 -7.17 3.23
N ILE A 394 11.68 -6.75 2.08
CA ILE A 394 12.51 -7.59 1.21
C ILE A 394 13.82 -7.93 1.92
N ASN A 395 14.46 -6.93 2.53
CA ASN A 395 15.68 -7.14 3.27
C ASN A 395 15.51 -8.09 4.47
N GLU A 396 14.48 -7.86 5.30
CA GLU A 396 14.16 -8.76 6.42
C GLU A 396 13.99 -10.21 5.95
N ALA A 397 13.27 -10.40 4.84
CA ALA A 397 13.04 -11.71 4.25
C ALA A 397 14.33 -12.33 3.68
N TYR A 398 15.16 -11.53 3.02
CA TYR A 398 16.43 -11.97 2.47
C TYR A 398 17.40 -12.43 3.57
N LEU A 399 17.56 -11.65 4.63
CA LEU A 399 18.40 -12.01 5.77
C LEU A 399 17.90 -13.29 6.47
N LYS A 400 16.57 -13.44 6.63
CA LYS A 400 15.99 -14.68 7.15
C LYS A 400 16.27 -15.89 6.25
N LYS A 401 16.29 -15.72 4.93
CA LYS A 401 16.62 -16.76 3.96
C LYS A 401 18.09 -17.16 4.04
N CYS A 402 19.00 -16.17 4.15
CA CYS A 402 20.43 -16.43 4.28
C CYS A 402 20.81 -17.17 5.59
N ARG A 403 20.13 -16.86 6.70
CA ARG A 403 20.36 -17.53 8.00
C ARG A 403 19.85 -18.98 8.04
N LYS A 404 19.03 -19.41 7.10
CA LYS A 404 18.49 -20.77 7.03
C LYS A 404 19.31 -21.67 6.10
N LYS A 405 20.26 -21.12 5.35
CA LYS A 405 21.27 -21.84 4.61
C LYS A 405 22.52 -22.01 5.46
#